data_3b4f24ce255348658c496f2a8932ef4e
#
_entry.id   3b4f24ce255348658c496f2a8932ef4e
#
_cell.length_a   1.000
_cell.length_b   1.000
_cell.length_c   1.000
_cell.angle_alpha   90.00
_cell.angle_beta   90.00
_cell.angle_gamma   90.00
#
_symmetry.space_group_name_H-M   'P 1'
#
loop_
_entity.id
_entity.type
_entity.pdbx_description
1 polymer ?
#
loop_
_entity_poly.entity_id
_entity_poly.type
_entity_poly.pdbx_seq_one_letter_code
_entity_poly.pdbx_strand_id
1 'polypeptide(L)'
;LFLSCSEDNQTPESPADADDNFITSVVMTVASQSYTAEIIDNIITITVPYTVSLNNAQVEFKYTSSATIIPDPASITDWDTERTFRVTSYNGEANDYTYKVIKDEIRYEGDVELKTTADVTAFIDTDVTVIKGDLIIGSDAEDAEELSDIAALKILKEVEGNIIIRKSYVGQDLTGLDNITSIGGLQIGTETAFATNSKLQMVSMRSLQHITGDIVVCNNQVAYVQFDNLETIDGNIIFRTSSLQSFEFPKLTTVVKDFDLQCLTSDGEPGGEITSLRIPELTKVNGRLGVNNLGKMISLEFPKLQEVGSVDFASIPIPLETLSLPELSVVNDDL
;
A
#
# COMPACT_ATOMS: atom_id res chain seq x y z
N LEU A 1 -65.76 -58.52 21.78
CA LEU A 1 -64.57 -57.77 22.23
C LEU A 1 -63.99 -57.01 21.01
N PHE A 2 -64.28 -55.73 20.86
CA PHE A 2 -63.60 -54.87 19.92
C PHE A 2 -62.54 -54.10 20.70
N LEU A 3 -61.26 -54.34 20.37
CA LEU A 3 -60.17 -53.52 20.78
C LEU A 3 -60.06 -52.37 19.77
N SER A 4 -60.42 -51.16 20.22
CA SER A 4 -60.12 -49.91 19.51
C SER A 4 -58.66 -49.56 19.82
N CYS A 5 -57.73 -49.63 18.85
CA CYS A 5 -56.50 -48.94 18.87
C CYS A 5 -56.80 -47.50 18.48
N SER A 6 -56.71 -46.56 19.42
CA SER A 6 -56.55 -45.16 19.15
C SER A 6 -55.07 -44.94 18.74
N GLU A 7 -54.85 -44.79 17.46
CA GLU A 7 -53.57 -44.16 17.01
C GLU A 7 -53.61 -42.73 17.50
N ASP A 8 -52.81 -42.43 18.54
CA ASP A 8 -52.47 -41.09 18.94
C ASP A 8 -51.60 -40.47 17.85
N ASN A 9 -52.27 -39.86 16.87
CA ASN A 9 -51.62 -39.07 15.84
C ASN A 9 -51.25 -37.69 16.46
N GLN A 10 -50.24 -37.69 17.35
CA GLN A 10 -49.66 -36.45 17.82
C GLN A 10 -48.86 -35.87 16.64
N THR A 11 -49.43 -34.87 15.97
CA THR A 11 -48.63 -33.95 15.14
C THR A 11 -47.55 -33.38 16.03
N PRO A 12 -46.28 -33.46 15.66
CA PRO A 12 -45.22 -32.83 16.45
C PRO A 12 -45.57 -31.37 16.68
N GLU A 13 -45.60 -30.91 17.94
CA GLU A 13 -45.79 -29.50 18.26
C GLU A 13 -44.63 -28.70 17.62
N SER A 14 -44.96 -27.60 16.94
CA SER A 14 -43.98 -26.66 16.44
C SER A 14 -43.13 -26.13 17.60
N PRO A 15 -41.83 -25.95 17.42
CA PRO A 15 -40.98 -25.31 18.41
C PRO A 15 -41.53 -23.95 18.84
N ALA A 16 -41.24 -23.51 20.06
CA ALA A 16 -41.68 -22.20 20.54
C ALA A 16 -41.09 -21.03 19.76
N ASP A 17 -39.94 -21.26 19.11
CA ASP A 17 -39.19 -20.32 18.26
C ASP A 17 -39.33 -20.64 16.75
N ALA A 18 -40.44 -21.28 16.34
CA ALA A 18 -40.63 -21.76 14.98
C ALA A 18 -40.58 -20.68 13.90
N ASP A 19 -40.90 -19.43 14.22
CA ASP A 19 -40.90 -18.31 13.29
C ASP A 19 -39.61 -17.50 13.36
N ASP A 20 -38.73 -17.77 14.34
CA ASP A 20 -37.51 -17.01 14.57
C ASP A 20 -36.40 -17.45 13.62
N ASN A 21 -35.65 -16.47 13.10
CA ASN A 21 -34.53 -16.67 12.16
C ASN A 21 -33.36 -15.71 12.44
N PHE A 22 -33.01 -15.56 13.72
CA PHE A 22 -32.03 -14.59 14.18
C PHE A 22 -30.67 -15.22 14.46
N ILE A 23 -29.58 -14.49 14.10
CA ILE A 23 -28.23 -14.71 14.64
C ILE A 23 -28.10 -13.79 15.88
N THR A 24 -27.83 -14.38 17.04
CA THR A 24 -27.77 -13.67 18.31
C THR A 24 -26.35 -13.33 18.74
N SER A 25 -25.37 -14.10 18.29
CA SER A 25 -23.96 -13.86 18.59
C SER A 25 -23.07 -14.58 17.59
N VAL A 26 -21.95 -13.93 17.22
CA VAL A 26 -20.85 -14.54 16.47
C VAL A 26 -19.56 -14.20 17.18
N VAL A 27 -18.74 -15.22 17.47
CA VAL A 27 -17.46 -15.07 18.14
C VAL A 27 -16.38 -15.78 17.33
N MET A 28 -15.36 -15.06 16.94
CA MET A 28 -14.15 -15.60 16.33
C MET A 28 -13.07 -15.79 17.37
N THR A 29 -12.39 -16.92 17.37
CA THR A 29 -11.24 -17.20 18.22
C THR A 29 -10.03 -17.52 17.34
N VAL A 30 -8.95 -16.75 17.54
CA VAL A 30 -7.66 -16.92 16.85
C VAL A 30 -6.54 -16.85 17.89
N ALA A 31 -5.61 -17.80 17.84
CA ALA A 31 -4.46 -17.84 18.75
C ALA A 31 -4.82 -17.61 20.24
N SER A 32 -5.94 -18.17 20.70
CA SER A 32 -6.49 -18.03 22.06
C SER A 32 -7.08 -16.66 22.39
N GLN A 33 -7.20 -15.75 21.43
CA GLN A 33 -7.88 -14.47 21.57
C GLN A 33 -9.25 -14.52 20.91
N SER A 34 -10.27 -13.98 21.57
CA SER A 34 -11.64 -13.98 21.07
C SER A 34 -12.10 -12.59 20.69
N TYR A 35 -12.74 -12.50 19.51
CA TYR A 35 -13.31 -11.28 18.95
C TYR A 35 -14.80 -11.50 18.76
N THR A 36 -15.61 -10.66 19.42
CA THR A 36 -17.07 -10.74 19.32
C THR A 36 -17.55 -9.83 18.21
N ALA A 37 -18.43 -10.36 17.36
CA ALA A 37 -19.01 -9.56 16.28
C ALA A 37 -20.00 -8.54 16.81
N GLU A 38 -20.04 -7.39 16.17
CA GLU A 38 -21.15 -6.46 16.18
C GLU A 38 -22.18 -6.88 15.11
N ILE A 39 -23.46 -6.94 15.47
CA ILE A 39 -24.54 -7.32 14.54
C ILE A 39 -25.54 -6.17 14.48
N ILE A 40 -25.54 -5.45 13.34
CA ILE A 40 -26.43 -4.31 13.09
C ILE A 40 -27.05 -4.50 11.71
N ASP A 41 -28.38 -4.35 11.61
CA ASP A 41 -29.13 -4.43 10.34
C ASP A 41 -28.76 -5.65 9.48
N ASN A 42 -28.61 -6.83 10.14
CA ASN A 42 -28.18 -8.08 9.52
C ASN A 42 -26.76 -8.07 8.94
N ILE A 43 -25.93 -7.11 9.35
CA ILE A 43 -24.50 -7.11 9.04
C ILE A 43 -23.73 -7.57 10.30
N ILE A 44 -22.99 -8.66 10.13
CA ILE A 44 -22.12 -9.24 11.15
C ILE A 44 -20.71 -8.71 10.88
N THR A 45 -20.21 -7.83 11.74
CA THR A 45 -18.88 -7.25 11.61
C THR A 45 -17.97 -7.74 12.74
N ILE A 46 -16.88 -8.43 12.41
CA ILE A 46 -15.81 -8.77 13.36
C ILE A 46 -14.64 -7.85 13.09
N THR A 47 -14.21 -7.09 14.12
CA THR A 47 -13.02 -6.26 14.03
C THR A 47 -11.84 -6.95 14.70
N VAL A 48 -10.75 -7.11 13.98
CA VAL A 48 -9.49 -7.70 14.48
C VAL A 48 -8.33 -6.76 14.19
N PRO A 49 -7.25 -6.75 14.99
CA PRO A 49 -6.03 -6.03 14.63
C PRO A 49 -5.49 -6.48 13.27
N TYR A 50 -4.95 -5.53 12.50
CA TYR A 50 -4.46 -5.79 11.13
C TYR A 50 -3.46 -6.94 11.05
N THR A 51 -2.61 -7.08 12.08
CA THR A 51 -1.56 -8.10 12.16
C THR A 51 -2.08 -9.51 12.43
N VAL A 52 -3.34 -9.65 12.86
CA VAL A 52 -3.93 -10.96 13.16
C VAL A 52 -4.17 -11.75 11.89
N SER A 53 -3.49 -12.90 11.79
CA SER A 53 -3.75 -13.88 10.72
C SER A 53 -5.00 -14.69 11.06
N LEU A 54 -5.97 -14.73 10.16
CA LEU A 54 -7.20 -15.51 10.33
C LEU A 54 -7.06 -16.98 9.92
N ASN A 55 -5.84 -17.42 9.57
CA ASN A 55 -5.57 -18.83 9.31
C ASN A 55 -5.91 -19.66 10.55
N ASN A 56 -6.75 -20.71 10.36
CA ASN A 56 -7.26 -21.55 11.44
C ASN A 56 -8.16 -20.84 12.47
N ALA A 57 -8.77 -19.70 12.12
CA ALA A 57 -9.77 -19.07 12.96
C ALA A 57 -10.94 -20.04 13.22
N GLN A 58 -11.39 -20.08 14.49
CA GLN A 58 -12.59 -20.82 14.88
C GLN A 58 -13.71 -19.79 15.08
N VAL A 59 -14.83 -19.96 14.37
CA VAL A 59 -15.95 -19.02 14.49
C VAL A 59 -17.21 -19.77 14.94
N GLU A 60 -17.72 -19.35 16.09
CA GLU A 60 -18.95 -19.88 16.67
C GLU A 60 -20.12 -18.95 16.39
N PHE A 61 -21.18 -19.50 15.79
CA PHE A 61 -22.45 -18.81 15.57
C PHE A 61 -23.50 -19.30 16.58
N LYS A 62 -24.15 -18.37 17.26
CA LYS A 62 -25.36 -18.63 18.04
C LYS A 62 -26.55 -18.04 17.28
N TYR A 63 -27.48 -18.89 16.92
CA TYR A 63 -28.69 -18.53 16.19
C TYR A 63 -29.87 -19.32 16.72
N THR A 64 -31.08 -19.00 16.27
CA THR A 64 -32.34 -19.64 16.68
C THR A 64 -32.21 -21.16 16.58
N SER A 65 -32.57 -21.87 17.68
CA SER A 65 -32.29 -23.30 17.80
C SER A 65 -33.10 -24.18 16.85
N SER A 66 -34.30 -23.75 16.45
CA SER A 66 -35.16 -24.43 15.46
C SER A 66 -34.82 -24.04 14.01
N ALA A 67 -34.00 -23.03 13.76
CA ALA A 67 -33.64 -22.55 12.43
C ALA A 67 -32.47 -23.33 11.82
N THR A 68 -32.34 -23.22 10.50
CA THR A 68 -31.18 -23.71 9.75
C THR A 68 -30.36 -22.55 9.23
N ILE A 69 -29.03 -22.72 9.10
CA ILE A 69 -28.11 -21.71 8.56
C ILE A 69 -27.35 -22.28 7.36
N ILE A 70 -27.28 -21.52 6.28
CA ILE A 70 -26.55 -21.87 5.05
C ILE A 70 -25.69 -20.68 4.60
N PRO A 71 -24.38 -20.87 4.30
CA PRO A 71 -23.62 -22.12 4.48
C PRO A 71 -23.48 -22.49 5.95
N ASP A 72 -23.24 -23.78 6.22
CA ASP A 72 -22.90 -24.22 7.58
C ASP A 72 -21.60 -23.57 8.05
N PRO A 73 -21.59 -22.77 9.14
CA PRO A 73 -20.37 -22.15 9.65
C PRO A 73 -19.24 -23.14 9.92
N ALA A 74 -19.56 -24.39 10.33
CA ALA A 74 -18.56 -25.42 10.58
C ALA A 74 -17.82 -25.88 9.31
N SER A 75 -18.37 -25.63 8.14
CA SER A 75 -17.75 -25.94 6.84
C SER A 75 -16.80 -24.87 6.33
N ILE A 76 -16.76 -23.70 6.97
CA ILE A 76 -15.96 -22.55 6.50
C ILE A 76 -14.54 -22.66 7.02
N THR A 77 -13.57 -22.54 6.13
CA THR A 77 -12.13 -22.54 6.44
C THR A 77 -11.46 -21.20 6.18
N ASP A 78 -12.07 -20.35 5.34
CA ASP A 78 -11.61 -19.01 5.03
C ASP A 78 -12.58 -17.98 5.63
N TRP A 79 -12.15 -17.32 6.70
CA TRP A 79 -12.93 -16.32 7.41
C TRP A 79 -12.55 -14.88 7.07
N ASP A 80 -11.61 -14.67 6.14
CA ASP A 80 -11.21 -13.33 5.68
C ASP A 80 -12.11 -12.82 4.53
N THR A 81 -12.86 -13.72 3.91
CA THR A 81 -13.75 -13.38 2.77
C THR A 81 -15.15 -13.03 3.25
N GLU A 82 -15.68 -11.90 2.77
CA GLU A 82 -17.07 -11.50 2.96
C GLU A 82 -18.03 -12.55 2.38
N ARG A 83 -19.13 -12.86 3.11
CA ARG A 83 -20.12 -13.85 2.67
C ARG A 83 -21.49 -13.63 3.29
N THR A 84 -22.50 -14.19 2.67
CA THR A 84 -23.88 -14.18 3.17
C THR A 84 -24.22 -15.49 3.83
N PHE A 85 -24.80 -15.40 5.03
CA PHE A 85 -25.43 -16.52 5.74
C PHE A 85 -26.95 -16.34 5.69
N ARG A 86 -27.64 -17.34 5.18
CA ARG A 86 -29.11 -17.40 5.20
C ARG A 86 -29.58 -18.22 6.37
N VAL A 87 -30.35 -17.61 7.26
CA VAL A 87 -31.00 -18.28 8.39
C VAL A 87 -32.47 -18.46 8.06
N THR A 88 -32.91 -19.72 8.04
CA THR A 88 -34.30 -20.06 7.71
C THR A 88 -34.98 -20.65 8.94
N SER A 89 -36.09 -20.06 9.37
CA SER A 89 -36.89 -20.51 10.50
C SER A 89 -37.51 -21.91 10.24
N TYR A 90 -38.00 -22.55 11.28
CA TYR A 90 -38.71 -23.84 11.15
C TYR A 90 -39.90 -23.73 10.19
N ASN A 91 -40.62 -22.60 10.19
CA ASN A 91 -41.77 -22.36 9.32
C ASN A 91 -41.38 -21.85 7.92
N GLY A 92 -40.09 -21.70 7.59
CA GLY A 92 -39.59 -21.42 6.25
C GLY A 92 -39.35 -19.94 5.94
N GLU A 93 -39.52 -19.03 6.90
CA GLU A 93 -39.16 -17.63 6.71
C GLU A 93 -37.64 -17.46 6.79
N ALA A 94 -37.05 -16.73 5.84
CA ALA A 94 -35.61 -16.58 5.72
C ALA A 94 -35.12 -15.14 5.98
N ASN A 95 -33.97 -15.04 6.62
CA ASN A 95 -33.25 -13.79 6.85
C ASN A 95 -31.80 -13.95 6.40
N ASP A 96 -31.30 -13.00 5.61
CA ASP A 96 -29.94 -13.01 5.09
C ASP A 96 -29.06 -12.09 5.92
N TYR A 97 -27.89 -12.59 6.34
CA TYR A 97 -26.89 -11.89 7.11
C TYR A 97 -25.60 -11.76 6.31
N THR A 98 -25.06 -10.56 6.18
CA THR A 98 -23.75 -10.33 5.57
C THR A 98 -22.65 -10.36 6.63
N TYR A 99 -21.75 -11.32 6.55
CA TYR A 99 -20.56 -11.45 7.38
C TYR A 99 -19.38 -10.77 6.73
N LYS A 100 -18.66 -9.95 7.50
CA LYS A 100 -17.37 -9.34 7.10
C LYS A 100 -16.42 -9.18 8.27
N VAL A 101 -15.12 -9.19 7.96
CA VAL A 101 -14.05 -8.85 8.90
C VAL A 101 -13.48 -7.49 8.54
N ILE A 102 -13.26 -6.66 9.55
CA ILE A 102 -12.52 -5.41 9.46
C ILE A 102 -11.17 -5.61 10.13
N LYS A 103 -10.09 -5.37 9.38
CA LYS A 103 -8.72 -5.32 9.90
C LYS A 103 -8.46 -3.91 10.43
N ASP A 104 -8.45 -3.74 11.75
CA ASP A 104 -8.26 -2.44 12.38
C ASP A 104 -6.80 -2.02 12.33
N GLU A 105 -6.55 -0.77 11.93
CA GLU A 105 -5.21 -0.18 11.86
C GLU A 105 -4.81 0.37 13.22
N ILE A 106 -3.58 0.10 13.63
CA ILE A 106 -2.99 0.69 14.82
C ILE A 106 -2.20 1.92 14.38
N ARG A 107 -2.62 3.09 14.86
CA ARG A 107 -2.06 4.40 14.50
C ARG A 107 -1.11 4.89 15.58
N TYR A 108 0.05 5.41 15.19
CA TYR A 108 1.03 6.06 16.06
C TYR A 108 1.05 7.57 15.78
N GLU A 109 0.84 8.37 16.81
CA GLU A 109 0.88 9.84 16.73
C GLU A 109 2.33 10.33 16.94
N GLY A 110 2.92 10.90 15.90
CA GLY A 110 4.28 11.46 15.93
C GLY A 110 5.28 10.74 15.04
N ASP A 111 6.54 11.14 15.13
CA ASP A 111 7.62 10.62 14.32
C ASP A 111 8.18 9.31 14.89
N VAL A 112 8.62 8.43 13.99
CA VAL A 112 9.28 7.16 14.32
C VAL A 112 10.70 7.20 13.80
N GLU A 113 11.69 7.04 14.70
CA GLU A 113 13.10 6.96 14.34
C GLU A 113 13.62 5.52 14.52
N LEU A 114 14.07 4.90 13.45
CA LEU A 114 14.63 3.53 13.41
C LEU A 114 16.11 3.63 13.04
N LYS A 115 16.99 3.71 14.03
CA LYS A 115 18.43 3.90 13.85
C LYS A 115 19.21 2.58 13.81
N THR A 116 18.68 1.56 14.46
CA THR A 116 19.30 0.24 14.64
C THR A 116 18.33 -0.88 14.34
N THR A 117 18.84 -2.10 14.19
CA THR A 117 18.01 -3.31 14.09
C THR A 117 17.16 -3.54 15.35
N ALA A 118 17.65 -3.13 16.52
CA ALA A 118 16.88 -3.20 17.75
C ALA A 118 15.68 -2.28 17.74
N ASP A 119 15.81 -1.06 17.19
CA ASP A 119 14.69 -0.12 17.03
C ASP A 119 13.62 -0.69 16.10
N VAL A 120 14.02 -1.29 14.98
CA VAL A 120 13.10 -1.97 14.05
C VAL A 120 12.33 -3.08 14.78
N THR A 121 13.03 -3.92 15.55
CA THR A 121 12.40 -5.00 16.30
C THR A 121 11.41 -4.46 17.33
N ALA A 122 11.82 -3.46 18.11
CA ALA A 122 10.94 -2.85 19.11
C ALA A 122 9.70 -2.18 18.49
N PHE A 123 9.87 -1.56 17.32
CA PHE A 123 8.74 -0.95 16.61
C PHE A 123 7.73 -1.99 16.12
N ILE A 124 8.20 -3.11 15.57
CA ILE A 124 7.32 -4.19 15.08
C ILE A 124 6.47 -4.78 16.21
N ASP A 125 7.01 -4.88 17.41
CA ASP A 125 6.29 -5.39 18.59
C ASP A 125 5.12 -4.47 19.02
N THR A 126 5.02 -3.25 18.45
CA THR A 126 3.89 -2.34 18.70
C THR A 126 2.67 -2.61 17.83
N ASP A 127 2.80 -3.45 16.79
CA ASP A 127 1.77 -3.73 15.79
C ASP A 127 1.24 -2.47 15.03
N VAL A 128 1.97 -1.36 15.08
CA VAL A 128 1.62 -0.11 14.39
C VAL A 128 1.61 -0.31 12.88
N THR A 129 0.52 0.08 12.23
CA THR A 129 0.33 -0.03 10.79
C THR A 129 0.28 1.33 10.08
N VAL A 130 0.01 2.40 10.82
CA VAL A 130 -0.04 3.78 10.31
C VAL A 130 0.80 4.69 11.21
N ILE A 131 1.72 5.44 10.62
CA ILE A 131 2.50 6.49 11.29
C ILE A 131 1.96 7.83 10.82
N LYS A 132 1.57 8.72 11.75
CA LYS A 132 1.07 10.07 11.43
C LYS A 132 2.16 11.10 11.23
N GLY A 133 3.31 10.89 11.81
CA GLY A 133 4.50 11.70 11.62
C GLY A 133 5.44 11.15 10.56
N ASP A 134 6.70 11.54 10.63
CA ASP A 134 7.74 11.06 9.74
C ASP A 134 8.25 9.67 10.18
N LEU A 135 8.63 8.85 9.20
CA LEU A 135 9.39 7.62 9.41
C LEU A 135 10.85 7.85 9.00
N ILE A 136 11.74 7.89 9.98
CA ILE A 136 13.17 8.16 9.78
C ILE A 136 13.93 6.84 9.92
N ILE A 137 14.59 6.39 8.85
CA ILE A 137 15.34 5.14 8.77
C ILE A 137 16.83 5.44 8.68
N GLY A 138 17.58 4.98 9.67
CA GLY A 138 19.00 5.24 9.82
C GLY A 138 19.30 6.55 10.57
N SER A 139 20.56 6.95 10.52
CA SER A 139 21.11 8.15 11.19
C SER A 139 22.18 8.81 10.32
N ASP A 140 22.35 10.11 10.47
CA ASP A 140 23.43 10.87 9.81
C ASP A 140 24.66 11.04 10.73
N ALA A 141 24.63 10.54 11.96
CA ALA A 141 25.79 10.58 12.86
C ALA A 141 26.98 9.79 12.28
N GLU A 142 28.21 10.27 12.51
CA GLU A 142 29.41 9.66 11.94
C GLU A 142 29.71 8.25 12.49
N ASP A 143 29.32 8.03 13.76
CA ASP A 143 29.53 6.77 14.51
C ASP A 143 28.23 5.94 14.58
N ALA A 144 27.25 6.23 13.73
CA ALA A 144 25.98 5.51 13.71
C ALA A 144 26.19 4.04 13.31
N GLU A 145 25.46 3.16 13.98
CA GLU A 145 25.37 1.74 13.61
C GLU A 145 24.75 1.59 12.21
N GLU A 146 25.30 0.68 11.40
CA GLU A 146 24.73 0.36 10.10
C GLU A 146 23.42 -0.40 10.24
N LEU A 147 22.34 0.13 9.64
CA LEU A 147 21.05 -0.54 9.51
C LEU A 147 20.91 -1.08 8.08
N SER A 148 20.84 -2.40 7.93
CA SER A 148 20.80 -3.05 6.60
C SER A 148 19.48 -3.75 6.28
N ASP A 149 18.66 -4.05 7.28
CA ASP A 149 17.43 -4.84 7.10
C ASP A 149 16.23 -4.15 7.77
N ILE A 150 15.25 -3.83 6.94
CA ILE A 150 13.96 -3.25 7.33
C ILE A 150 12.78 -4.10 6.85
N ALA A 151 13.03 -5.35 6.38
CA ALA A 151 11.99 -6.21 5.81
C ALA A 151 10.82 -6.48 6.78
N ALA A 152 11.05 -6.37 8.08
CA ALA A 152 10.01 -6.51 9.09
C ALA A 152 8.96 -5.38 9.04
N LEU A 153 9.27 -4.19 8.47
CA LEU A 153 8.35 -3.05 8.35
C LEU A 153 7.18 -3.29 7.37
N LYS A 154 7.11 -4.47 6.76
CA LYS A 154 5.99 -4.86 5.85
C LYS A 154 4.59 -4.80 6.47
N ILE A 155 4.48 -4.61 7.79
CA ILE A 155 3.20 -4.38 8.47
C ILE A 155 2.65 -2.96 8.21
N LEU A 156 3.53 -2.00 7.87
CA LEU A 156 3.13 -0.63 7.59
C LEU A 156 2.24 -0.54 6.35
N LYS A 157 1.22 0.31 6.45
CA LYS A 157 0.24 0.61 5.40
C LYS A 157 0.33 2.05 4.92
N GLU A 158 0.65 2.95 5.84
CA GLU A 158 0.63 4.37 5.58
C GLU A 158 1.64 5.10 6.47
N VAL A 159 2.28 6.13 5.91
CA VAL A 159 3.07 7.13 6.63
C VAL A 159 2.54 8.49 6.20
N GLU A 160 1.74 9.16 7.05
CA GLU A 160 1.13 10.45 6.71
C GLU A 160 2.19 11.57 6.56
N GLY A 161 3.33 11.45 7.25
CA GLY A 161 4.54 12.26 7.07
C GLY A 161 5.48 11.73 5.99
N ASN A 162 6.73 12.13 6.05
CA ASN A 162 7.76 11.72 5.09
C ASN A 162 8.44 10.41 5.52
N ILE A 163 8.85 9.62 4.55
CA ILE A 163 9.84 8.57 4.75
C ILE A 163 11.21 9.18 4.44
N ILE A 164 12.11 9.18 5.43
CA ILE A 164 13.43 9.82 5.34
C ILE A 164 14.52 8.76 5.53
N ILE A 165 15.31 8.52 4.49
CA ILE A 165 16.41 7.56 4.53
C ILE A 165 17.71 8.31 4.82
N ARG A 166 18.36 7.95 5.95
CA ARG A 166 19.57 8.56 6.43
C ARG A 166 20.82 7.74 6.07
N LYS A 167 22.00 8.35 6.22
CA LYS A 167 23.32 7.83 5.82
C LYS A 167 23.62 6.40 6.31
N SER A 168 23.29 6.08 7.56
CA SER A 168 23.62 4.76 8.12
C SER A 168 22.75 3.61 7.62
N TYR A 169 21.69 3.90 6.82
CA TYR A 169 20.98 2.83 6.13
C TYR A 169 21.82 2.30 4.97
N VAL A 170 22.21 1.02 5.05
CA VAL A 170 23.08 0.33 4.09
C VAL A 170 22.40 -0.82 3.37
N GLY A 171 21.06 -0.88 3.38
CA GLY A 171 20.28 -1.79 2.55
C GLY A 171 20.47 -1.49 1.06
N GLN A 172 20.30 -2.49 0.22
CA GLN A 172 20.40 -2.33 -1.24
C GLN A 172 19.12 -1.77 -1.87
N ASP A 173 18.00 -1.92 -1.17
CA ASP A 173 16.66 -1.51 -1.58
C ASP A 173 15.83 -1.09 -0.35
N LEU A 174 14.55 -0.80 -0.57
CA LEU A 174 13.59 -0.44 0.47
C LEU A 174 12.61 -1.59 0.78
N THR A 175 13.01 -2.84 0.60
CA THR A 175 12.20 -4.01 0.94
C THR A 175 11.75 -3.94 2.41
N GLY A 176 10.47 -4.07 2.63
CA GLY A 176 9.79 -3.82 3.91
C GLY A 176 8.82 -2.64 3.85
N LEU A 177 9.00 -1.72 2.89
CA LEU A 177 8.06 -0.62 2.65
C LEU A 177 7.07 -0.93 1.49
N ASP A 178 7.13 -2.14 0.94
CA ASP A 178 6.36 -2.54 -0.25
C ASP A 178 4.82 -2.57 -0.03
N ASN A 179 4.36 -2.66 1.22
CA ASN A 179 2.93 -2.70 1.54
C ASN A 179 2.32 -1.32 1.82
N ILE A 180 3.13 -0.28 1.83
CA ILE A 180 2.67 1.10 2.04
C ILE A 180 1.94 1.57 0.78
N THR A 181 0.73 2.11 0.97
CA THR A 181 -0.13 2.59 -0.13
C THR A 181 -0.16 4.10 -0.26
N SER A 182 0.15 4.84 0.81
CA SER A 182 0.18 6.30 0.83
C SER A 182 1.30 6.81 1.73
N ILE A 183 1.97 7.89 1.31
CA ILE A 183 2.97 8.61 2.11
C ILE A 183 2.83 10.11 1.95
N GLY A 184 3.33 10.88 2.95
CA GLY A 184 3.51 12.32 2.83
C GLY A 184 4.56 12.66 1.79
N GLY A 185 5.75 12.08 1.87
CA GLY A 185 6.84 12.25 0.91
C GLY A 185 7.93 11.20 1.08
N LEU A 186 8.90 11.18 0.14
CA LEU A 186 10.10 10.34 0.22
C LEU A 186 11.33 11.21 0.09
N GLN A 187 12.24 11.12 1.07
CA GLN A 187 13.49 11.90 1.07
C GLN A 187 14.71 10.99 1.23
N ILE A 188 15.60 11.02 0.25
CA ILE A 188 16.92 10.37 0.26
C ILE A 188 17.96 11.42 -0.17
N GLY A 189 18.60 12.08 0.78
CA GLY A 189 19.42 13.24 0.52
C GLY A 189 18.61 14.50 0.17
N THR A 190 19.31 15.51 -0.34
CA THR A 190 18.74 16.77 -0.85
C THR A 190 19.52 17.23 -2.08
N GLU A 191 19.02 18.19 -2.83
CA GLU A 191 19.73 18.75 -3.99
C GLU A 191 21.08 19.42 -3.63
N THR A 192 21.22 19.88 -2.39
CA THR A 192 22.46 20.49 -1.89
C THR A 192 23.36 19.56 -1.08
N ALA A 193 22.80 18.39 -0.65
CA ALA A 193 23.50 17.42 0.16
C ALA A 193 23.07 16.00 -0.25
N PHE A 194 23.77 15.44 -1.22
CA PHE A 194 23.53 14.08 -1.70
C PHE A 194 23.69 13.07 -0.58
N ALA A 195 22.76 12.12 -0.53
CA ALA A 195 22.85 11.00 0.40
C ALA A 195 24.06 10.11 0.07
N THR A 196 24.71 9.60 1.10
CA THR A 196 25.91 8.78 1.00
C THR A 196 25.64 7.30 1.30
N ASN A 197 24.40 6.83 1.15
CA ASN A 197 24.01 5.41 1.30
C ASN A 197 24.69 4.58 0.21
N SER A 198 25.86 4.07 0.50
CA SER A 198 26.78 3.48 -0.49
C SER A 198 26.28 2.17 -1.14
N LYS A 199 25.26 1.53 -0.56
CA LYS A 199 24.71 0.26 -1.04
C LYS A 199 23.29 0.39 -1.63
N LEU A 200 22.61 1.52 -1.44
CA LEU A 200 21.23 1.71 -1.91
C LEU A 200 21.23 1.87 -3.43
N GLN A 201 20.81 0.84 -4.14
CA GLN A 201 20.78 0.80 -5.61
C GLN A 201 19.36 0.88 -6.17
N MET A 202 18.35 0.44 -5.40
CA MET A 202 16.96 0.42 -5.85
C MET A 202 16.06 1.22 -4.91
N VAL A 203 15.28 2.12 -5.49
CA VAL A 203 14.18 2.81 -4.83
C VAL A 203 12.88 2.27 -5.41
N SER A 204 12.18 1.45 -4.62
CA SER A 204 10.94 0.80 -5.02
C SER A 204 9.99 0.70 -3.85
N MET A 205 8.71 1.02 -4.10
CA MET A 205 7.59 0.82 -3.17
C MET A 205 6.38 0.35 -3.99
N ARG A 206 6.22 -0.98 -4.09
CA ARG A 206 5.35 -1.59 -5.11
C ARG A 206 3.86 -1.31 -4.93
N SER A 207 3.39 -1.18 -3.68
CA SER A 207 1.95 -0.93 -3.41
C SER A 207 1.60 0.55 -3.34
N LEU A 208 2.60 1.45 -3.39
CA LEU A 208 2.38 2.89 -3.24
C LEU A 208 1.53 3.42 -4.40
N GLN A 209 0.44 4.12 -4.06
CA GLN A 209 -0.54 4.65 -5.01
C GLN A 209 -0.55 6.18 -5.03
N HIS A 210 -0.29 6.81 -3.89
CA HIS A 210 -0.40 8.25 -3.74
C HIS A 210 0.69 8.83 -2.85
N ILE A 211 1.20 10.00 -3.22
CA ILE A 211 2.14 10.81 -2.45
C ILE A 211 1.60 12.23 -2.37
N THR A 212 1.38 12.73 -1.14
CA THR A 212 0.82 14.07 -0.91
C THR A 212 1.86 15.19 -0.95
N GLY A 213 3.13 14.87 -0.85
CA GLY A 213 4.27 15.80 -0.91
C GLY A 213 5.26 15.44 -2.02
N ASP A 214 6.52 15.63 -1.74
CA ASP A 214 7.60 15.49 -2.72
C ASP A 214 8.25 14.09 -2.67
N ILE A 215 8.73 13.63 -3.82
CA ILE A 215 9.79 12.62 -3.91
C ILE A 215 11.10 13.35 -4.18
N VAL A 216 12.07 13.23 -3.28
CA VAL A 216 13.42 13.77 -3.44
C VAL A 216 14.42 12.64 -3.25
N VAL A 217 15.06 12.22 -4.32
CA VAL A 217 16.10 11.19 -4.32
C VAL A 217 17.37 11.78 -4.92
N CYS A 218 18.31 12.17 -4.07
CA CYS A 218 19.61 12.69 -4.43
C CYS A 218 20.69 11.74 -3.93
N ASN A 219 20.95 10.66 -4.69
CA ASN A 219 21.93 9.62 -4.34
C ASN A 219 22.56 9.03 -5.62
N ASN A 220 23.87 9.12 -5.74
CA ASN A 220 24.61 8.67 -6.93
C ASN A 220 24.69 7.15 -7.10
N GLN A 221 24.29 6.36 -6.11
CA GLN A 221 24.28 4.89 -6.19
C GLN A 221 22.95 4.34 -6.71
N VAL A 222 21.87 5.14 -6.67
CA VAL A 222 20.55 4.69 -7.14
C VAL A 222 20.57 4.49 -8.64
N ALA A 223 20.39 3.22 -9.03
CA ALA A 223 20.39 2.76 -10.41
C ALA A 223 19.00 2.37 -10.91
N TYR A 224 18.13 1.94 -10.00
CA TYR A 224 16.79 1.43 -10.33
C TYR A 224 15.73 2.17 -9.55
N VAL A 225 14.72 2.67 -10.25
CA VAL A 225 13.56 3.34 -9.68
C VAL A 225 12.31 2.67 -10.21
N GLN A 226 11.44 2.16 -9.30
CA GLN A 226 10.27 1.40 -9.70
C GLN A 226 9.09 1.65 -8.74
N PHE A 227 8.01 2.23 -9.28
CA PHE A 227 6.77 2.49 -8.57
C PHE A 227 5.58 1.92 -9.36
N ASP A 228 5.31 0.62 -9.19
CA ASP A 228 4.38 -0.15 -10.05
C ASP A 228 2.93 0.35 -10.01
N ASN A 229 2.51 0.92 -8.88
CA ASN A 229 1.13 1.31 -8.64
C ASN A 229 0.92 2.80 -8.38
N LEU A 230 1.97 3.62 -8.43
CA LEU A 230 1.88 5.04 -8.13
C LEU A 230 1.09 5.78 -9.23
N GLU A 231 -0.01 6.40 -8.84
CA GLU A 231 -0.95 7.07 -9.74
C GLU A 231 -0.81 8.58 -9.72
N THR A 232 -0.57 9.17 -8.52
CA THR A 232 -0.54 10.63 -8.35
C THR A 232 0.51 11.07 -7.35
N ILE A 233 1.10 12.24 -7.63
CA ILE A 233 2.05 12.95 -6.75
C ILE A 233 1.61 14.41 -6.68
N ASP A 234 1.26 14.89 -5.47
CA ASP A 234 0.81 16.28 -5.28
C ASP A 234 1.99 17.26 -5.16
N GLY A 235 3.17 16.76 -4.92
CA GLY A 235 4.43 17.50 -4.86
C GLY A 235 5.28 17.39 -6.12
N ASN A 236 6.59 17.53 -5.91
CA ASN A 236 7.62 17.41 -6.93
C ASN A 236 8.14 15.97 -7.03
N ILE A 237 8.60 15.61 -8.22
CA ILE A 237 9.50 14.50 -8.45
C ILE A 237 10.89 15.07 -8.71
N ILE A 238 11.85 14.81 -7.83
CA ILE A 238 13.23 15.26 -7.95
C ILE A 238 14.16 14.06 -7.81
N PHE A 239 14.78 13.66 -8.90
CA PHE A 239 15.82 12.63 -8.92
C PHE A 239 17.13 13.19 -9.40
N ARG A 240 18.17 13.01 -8.59
CA ARG A 240 19.57 13.37 -8.87
C ARG A 240 20.43 12.14 -8.63
N THR A 241 20.94 11.52 -9.68
CA THR A 241 21.77 10.32 -9.61
C THR A 241 22.74 10.30 -10.78
N SER A 242 23.85 9.57 -10.66
CA SER A 242 24.78 9.36 -11.77
C SER A 242 24.71 7.95 -12.39
N SER A 243 23.97 7.03 -11.75
CA SER A 243 24.03 5.59 -12.05
C SER A 243 22.75 5.01 -12.66
N LEU A 244 21.77 5.85 -13.04
CA LEU A 244 20.43 5.41 -13.44
C LEU A 244 20.46 4.43 -14.62
N GLN A 245 19.81 3.28 -14.44
CA GLN A 245 19.65 2.22 -15.44
C GLN A 245 18.17 2.01 -15.83
N SER A 246 17.25 2.16 -14.85
CA SER A 246 15.80 2.03 -15.06
C SER A 246 15.04 3.07 -14.23
N PHE A 247 13.95 3.60 -14.84
CA PHE A 247 13.07 4.58 -14.20
C PHE A 247 11.63 4.30 -14.63
N GLU A 248 10.85 3.63 -13.76
CA GLU A 248 9.57 3.05 -14.11
C GLU A 248 8.43 3.57 -13.23
N PHE A 249 7.45 4.18 -13.91
CA PHE A 249 6.19 4.69 -13.34
C PHE A 249 5.02 4.30 -14.27
N PRO A 250 4.65 3.01 -14.33
CA PRO A 250 3.71 2.52 -15.35
C PRO A 250 2.28 3.04 -15.20
N LYS A 251 1.89 3.51 -14.01
CA LYS A 251 0.54 4.01 -13.73
C LYS A 251 0.46 5.50 -13.40
N LEU A 252 1.58 6.20 -13.36
CA LEU A 252 1.60 7.61 -13.00
C LEU A 252 0.81 8.45 -14.02
N THR A 253 -0.23 9.14 -13.55
CA THR A 253 -1.10 9.97 -14.38
C THR A 253 -0.85 11.46 -14.21
N THR A 254 -0.50 11.88 -12.98
CA THR A 254 -0.42 13.31 -12.63
C THR A 254 0.73 13.61 -11.67
N VAL A 255 1.47 14.68 -11.97
CA VAL A 255 2.39 15.35 -11.08
C VAL A 255 1.92 16.80 -10.92
N VAL A 256 1.57 17.20 -9.67
CA VAL A 256 0.97 18.52 -9.42
C VAL A 256 2.00 19.65 -9.45
N LYS A 257 3.29 19.36 -9.23
CA LYS A 257 4.38 20.32 -9.33
C LYS A 257 5.37 19.90 -10.41
N ASP A 258 6.66 19.97 -10.15
CA ASP A 258 7.71 19.68 -11.12
C ASP A 258 8.01 18.17 -11.18
N PHE A 259 8.31 17.70 -12.39
CA PHE A 259 8.97 16.45 -12.65
C PHE A 259 10.39 16.74 -13.12
N ASP A 260 11.40 16.43 -12.32
CA ASP A 260 12.78 16.77 -12.61
C ASP A 260 13.73 15.59 -12.39
N LEU A 261 14.16 14.97 -13.49
CA LEU A 261 15.14 13.89 -13.53
C LEU A 261 16.46 14.39 -14.10
N GLN A 262 17.52 14.24 -13.34
CA GLN A 262 18.86 14.64 -13.76
C GLN A 262 19.89 13.57 -13.41
N CYS A 263 20.75 13.24 -14.36
CA CYS A 263 21.89 12.34 -14.17
C CYS A 263 23.20 13.05 -14.47
N LEU A 264 23.95 13.41 -13.41
CA LEU A 264 25.26 14.02 -13.52
C LEU A 264 26.31 13.16 -12.83
N THR A 265 27.44 12.97 -13.48
CA THR A 265 28.65 12.40 -12.85
C THR A 265 29.27 13.41 -11.87
N SER A 266 30.22 12.96 -11.06
CA SER A 266 30.96 13.84 -10.14
C SER A 266 31.71 14.96 -10.84
N ASP A 267 32.04 14.79 -12.11
CA ASP A 267 32.79 15.76 -12.93
C ASP A 267 31.86 16.72 -13.68
N GLY A 268 30.53 16.61 -13.45
CA GLY A 268 29.51 17.45 -14.07
C GLY A 268 29.11 17.02 -15.50
N GLU A 269 29.60 15.88 -15.98
CA GLU A 269 29.23 15.34 -17.28
C GLU A 269 27.91 14.57 -17.23
N PRO A 270 27.18 14.47 -18.35
CA PRO A 270 25.98 13.62 -18.43
C PRO A 270 26.24 12.18 -18.04
N GLY A 271 25.44 11.65 -17.12
CA GLY A 271 25.56 10.30 -16.54
C GLY A 271 24.41 9.36 -16.96
N GLY A 272 24.29 8.26 -16.19
CA GLY A 272 23.24 7.25 -16.36
C GLY A 272 23.52 6.28 -17.53
N GLU A 273 23.03 5.08 -17.36
CA GLU A 273 23.08 4.00 -18.36
C GLU A 273 21.71 3.79 -19.06
N ILE A 274 20.70 4.54 -18.65
CA ILE A 274 19.34 4.45 -19.20
C ILE A 274 19.33 4.92 -20.66
N THR A 275 18.76 4.10 -21.54
CA THR A 275 18.66 4.40 -22.97
C THR A 275 17.25 4.78 -23.42
N SER A 276 16.24 4.43 -22.62
CA SER A 276 14.84 4.74 -22.91
C SER A 276 14.11 5.13 -21.65
N LEU A 277 13.41 6.26 -21.69
CA LEU A 277 12.49 6.70 -20.64
C LEU A 277 11.09 6.78 -21.24
N ARG A 278 10.16 6.02 -20.67
CA ARG A 278 8.76 6.02 -21.07
C ARG A 278 7.86 6.06 -19.83
N ILE A 279 6.96 7.06 -19.75
CA ILE A 279 5.93 7.15 -18.72
C ILE A 279 4.56 7.08 -19.41
N PRO A 280 3.99 5.86 -19.52
CA PRO A 280 2.93 5.57 -20.49
C PRO A 280 1.58 6.20 -20.18
N GLU A 281 1.29 6.42 -18.88
CA GLU A 281 -0.03 6.91 -18.42
C GLU A 281 -0.01 8.39 -18.02
N LEU A 282 1.15 9.07 -18.02
CA LEU A 282 1.27 10.47 -17.59
C LEU A 282 0.48 11.37 -18.54
N THR A 283 -0.53 12.05 -17.98
CA THR A 283 -1.39 12.99 -18.72
C THR A 283 -1.07 14.44 -18.41
N LYS A 284 -0.53 14.70 -17.18
CA LYS A 284 -0.37 16.08 -16.71
C LYS A 284 0.83 16.26 -15.78
N VAL A 285 1.57 17.35 -16.02
CA VAL A 285 2.58 17.92 -15.11
C VAL A 285 2.27 19.40 -14.99
N ASN A 286 1.79 19.89 -13.82
CA ASN A 286 1.43 21.30 -13.72
C ASN A 286 2.64 22.25 -13.74
N GLY A 287 3.79 21.77 -13.27
CA GLY A 287 5.05 22.50 -13.31
C GLY A 287 5.93 22.11 -14.50
N ARG A 288 7.23 22.14 -14.30
CA ARG A 288 8.23 21.81 -15.30
C ARG A 288 8.38 20.28 -15.46
N LEU A 289 8.40 19.82 -16.70
CA LEU A 289 8.89 18.49 -17.07
C LEU A 289 10.36 18.61 -17.48
N GLY A 290 11.27 18.34 -16.56
CA GLY A 290 12.71 18.37 -16.76
C GLY A 290 13.30 16.96 -16.87
N VAL A 291 13.99 16.66 -17.98
CA VAL A 291 14.78 15.43 -18.18
C VAL A 291 16.13 15.81 -18.73
N ASN A 292 17.15 15.77 -17.84
CA ASN A 292 18.41 16.45 -18.15
C ASN A 292 19.63 15.54 -17.91
N ASN A 293 20.68 15.75 -18.69
CA ASN A 293 22.01 15.14 -18.49
C ASN A 293 22.00 13.60 -18.54
N LEU A 294 21.18 13.01 -19.40
CA LEU A 294 21.11 11.56 -19.60
C LEU A 294 22.04 11.15 -20.77
N GLY A 295 23.27 10.73 -20.42
CA GLY A 295 24.37 10.55 -21.38
C GLY A 295 24.17 9.49 -22.46
N LYS A 296 23.25 8.52 -22.25
CA LYS A 296 23.01 7.39 -23.18
C LYS A 296 21.57 7.34 -23.71
N MET A 297 20.77 8.38 -23.49
CA MET A 297 19.35 8.40 -23.89
C MET A 297 19.19 8.31 -25.41
N ILE A 298 18.36 7.36 -25.84
CA ILE A 298 18.00 7.14 -27.24
C ILE A 298 16.53 7.48 -27.50
N SER A 299 15.64 7.15 -26.50
CA SER A 299 14.19 7.35 -26.63
C SER A 299 13.62 8.03 -25.39
N LEU A 300 12.81 9.06 -25.62
CA LEU A 300 12.07 9.79 -24.57
C LEU A 300 10.60 9.90 -24.99
N GLU A 301 9.71 9.25 -24.21
CA GLU A 301 8.33 9.07 -24.61
C GLU A 301 7.34 9.37 -23.46
N PHE A 302 6.40 10.27 -23.73
CA PHE A 302 5.24 10.57 -22.87
C PHE A 302 3.96 10.50 -23.72
N PRO A 303 3.48 9.29 -24.06
CA PRO A 303 2.49 9.10 -25.13
C PRO A 303 1.10 9.68 -24.83
N LYS A 304 0.75 9.86 -23.56
CA LYS A 304 -0.55 10.42 -23.13
C LYS A 304 -0.46 11.80 -22.51
N LEU A 305 0.71 12.44 -22.51
CA LEU A 305 0.88 13.76 -21.88
C LEU A 305 0.13 14.82 -22.69
N GLN A 306 -0.85 15.46 -22.05
CA GLN A 306 -1.72 16.46 -22.66
C GLN A 306 -1.41 17.89 -22.22
N GLU A 307 -0.97 18.06 -20.97
CA GLU A 307 -0.73 19.37 -20.35
C GLU A 307 0.60 19.36 -19.55
N VAL A 308 1.38 20.41 -19.73
CA VAL A 308 2.61 20.64 -18.97
C VAL A 308 2.80 22.14 -18.71
N GLY A 309 3.37 22.52 -17.56
CA GLY A 309 3.77 23.89 -17.29
C GLY A 309 4.84 24.35 -18.26
N SER A 310 5.99 23.71 -18.24
CA SER A 310 7.08 23.92 -19.21
C SER A 310 7.85 22.62 -19.47
N VAL A 311 8.64 22.59 -20.55
CA VAL A 311 9.47 21.43 -20.91
C VAL A 311 10.93 21.84 -20.93
N ASP A 312 11.81 21.06 -20.26
CA ASP A 312 13.24 21.29 -20.22
C ASP A 312 13.98 19.95 -20.47
N PHE A 313 14.50 19.76 -21.67
CA PHE A 313 15.27 18.59 -22.09
C PHE A 313 16.69 19.03 -22.49
N ALA A 314 17.51 19.34 -21.49
CA ALA A 314 18.87 19.83 -21.72
C ALA A 314 19.91 18.71 -21.59
N SER A 315 21.01 18.84 -22.33
CA SER A 315 22.17 17.94 -22.26
C SER A 315 21.79 16.46 -22.47
N ILE A 316 20.87 16.22 -23.39
CA ILE A 316 20.56 14.88 -23.91
C ILE A 316 21.48 14.64 -25.13
N PRO A 317 22.08 13.43 -25.27
CA PRO A 317 23.05 13.19 -26.33
C PRO A 317 22.42 13.32 -27.73
N ILE A 318 23.27 13.64 -28.70
CA ILE A 318 22.92 13.57 -30.11
C ILE A 318 23.58 12.28 -30.66
N PRO A 319 22.81 11.36 -31.26
CA PRO A 319 21.41 11.54 -31.65
C PRO A 319 20.42 10.96 -30.65
N LEU A 320 19.49 11.77 -30.12
CA LEU A 320 18.22 11.26 -29.61
C LEU A 320 17.40 10.80 -30.83
N GLU A 321 17.08 9.49 -30.91
CA GLU A 321 16.36 8.93 -32.06
C GLU A 321 14.85 9.17 -31.97
N THR A 322 14.31 9.16 -30.74
CA THR A 322 12.88 9.33 -30.51
C THR A 322 12.62 10.35 -29.39
N LEU A 323 11.86 11.39 -29.73
CA LEU A 323 11.19 12.27 -28.78
C LEU A 323 9.71 12.28 -29.12
N SER A 324 8.86 11.76 -28.24
CA SER A 324 7.43 11.54 -28.51
C SER A 324 6.52 12.09 -27.42
N LEU A 325 5.76 13.12 -27.77
CA LEU A 325 4.69 13.73 -26.96
C LEU A 325 3.45 13.95 -27.87
N PRO A 326 2.84 12.90 -28.42
CA PRO A 326 1.87 13.03 -29.51
C PRO A 326 0.54 13.69 -29.11
N GLU A 327 0.18 13.64 -27.82
CA GLU A 327 -1.06 14.21 -27.31
C GLU A 327 -0.86 15.59 -26.64
N LEU A 328 0.37 16.08 -26.54
CA LEU A 328 0.65 17.36 -25.87
C LEU A 328 -0.02 18.52 -26.63
N SER A 329 -0.95 19.17 -25.96
CA SER A 329 -1.76 20.25 -26.53
C SER A 329 -1.69 21.56 -25.75
N VAL A 330 -1.27 21.51 -24.48
CA VAL A 330 -1.19 22.69 -23.61
C VAL A 330 0.20 22.76 -22.98
N VAL A 331 0.89 23.87 -23.18
CA VAL A 331 2.10 24.27 -22.47
C VAL A 331 1.82 25.61 -21.82
N ASN A 332 1.72 25.62 -20.48
CA ASN A 332 1.42 26.80 -19.68
C ASN A 332 2.75 27.46 -19.30
N ASP A 333 3.41 28.10 -20.25
CA ASP A 333 4.67 28.80 -20.00
C ASP A 333 4.40 30.03 -19.11
N ASP A 334 4.54 29.90 -17.82
CA ASP A 334 4.61 31.04 -16.90
C ASP A 334 6.01 31.65 -17.01
N LEU A 335 6.11 32.71 -17.78
CA LEU A 335 7.29 33.54 -17.96
C LEU A 335 7.65 34.28 -16.67
#